data_6a5f688ac15e84756a4dee47a9b15b23
#
_entry.id   6a5f688ac15e84756a4dee47a9b15b23
#
_cell.length_a   1.000
_cell.length_b   1.000
_cell.length_c   1.000
_cell.angle_alpha   90.00
_cell.angle_beta   90.00
_cell.angle_gamma   90.00
#
_symmetry.space_group_name_H-M   'P 1'
#
loop_
_entity.id
_entity.type
_entity.pdbx_description
1 polymer ?
#
loop_
_entity_poly.entity_id
_entity_poly.type
_entity_poly.pdbx_seq_one_letter_code
_entity_poly.pdbx_strand_id
1 'polypeptide(L)'
;MRNVYLGYFLEAFVVAGLTEETCKFLFLRTTWRSPAFDFQFDAIVYAVMVALGFAAFENVKYVYSYGFATGLVRAVTAVPGHAIFGVFMGYFYGYAKLSDYWGREDDCRAYLALSVVVPVLMHGCYDFLAFAQESDGRFTLLFYAYLIALYVFGILRVNRSARADRRVSRETVFDYFRRMQYPVPPQYRDRNDDFWR
;
A
#
# COMPACT_ATOMS: atom_id res chain seq x y z
N MET A 1 5.06 8.76 37.00
CA MET A 1 4.47 9.41 35.81
C MET A 1 4.58 8.42 34.66
N ARG A 2 3.45 7.94 34.13
CA ARG A 2 3.46 7.10 32.92
C ARG A 2 4.02 7.95 31.79
N ASN A 3 5.02 7.45 31.08
CA ASN A 3 5.60 8.19 29.96
C ASN A 3 4.53 8.25 28.82
N VAL A 4 3.92 9.40 28.62
CA VAL A 4 2.84 9.61 27.63
C VAL A 4 3.28 9.22 26.23
N TYR A 5 4.53 9.47 25.87
CA TYR A 5 5.08 9.12 24.56
C TYR A 5 5.20 7.60 24.35
N LEU A 6 5.40 6.81 25.42
CA LEU A 6 5.35 5.36 25.32
C LEU A 6 3.93 4.89 24.98
N GLY A 7 2.89 5.54 25.53
CA GLY A 7 1.50 5.30 25.18
C GLY A 7 1.25 5.58 23.69
N TYR A 8 1.64 6.76 23.22
CA TYR A 8 1.51 7.14 21.80
C TYR A 8 2.26 6.19 20.86
N PHE A 9 3.46 5.75 21.26
CA PHE A 9 4.24 4.79 20.49
C PHE A 9 3.52 3.45 20.36
N LEU A 10 3.03 2.89 21.45
CA LEU A 10 2.31 1.60 21.42
C LEU A 10 1.01 1.70 20.62
N GLU A 11 0.26 2.79 20.78
CA GLU A 11 -0.98 3.01 20.03
C GLU A 11 -0.71 3.17 18.53
N ALA A 12 0.27 3.99 18.15
CA ALA A 12 0.60 4.27 16.76
C ALA A 12 1.20 3.05 16.03
N PHE A 13 2.19 2.38 16.62
CA PHE A 13 2.91 1.32 15.92
C PHE A 13 2.29 -0.06 16.09
N VAL A 14 1.75 -0.38 17.28
CA VAL A 14 1.25 -1.72 17.57
C VAL A 14 -0.25 -1.81 17.35
N VAL A 15 -1.02 -0.86 17.89
CA VAL A 15 -2.47 -0.92 17.79
C VAL A 15 -2.95 -0.49 16.40
N ALA A 16 -2.54 0.67 15.91
CA ALA A 16 -2.95 1.16 14.60
C ALA A 16 -2.09 0.56 13.48
N GLY A 17 -0.81 0.95 13.39
CA GLY A 17 0.05 0.61 12.27
C GLY A 17 0.13 -0.90 11.97
N LEU A 18 0.48 -1.71 12.98
CA LEU A 18 0.61 -3.17 12.76
C LEU A 18 -0.72 -3.81 12.38
N THR A 19 -1.81 -3.48 13.09
CA THR A 19 -3.12 -4.10 12.86
C THR A 19 -3.66 -3.72 11.49
N GLU A 20 -3.65 -2.42 11.16
CA GLU A 20 -4.22 -1.94 9.91
C GLU A 20 -3.42 -2.38 8.68
N GLU A 21 -2.10 -2.23 8.71
CA GLU A 21 -1.28 -2.61 7.56
C GLU A 21 -1.28 -4.14 7.36
N THR A 22 -1.34 -4.93 8.45
CA THR A 22 -1.53 -6.38 8.35
C THR A 22 -2.89 -6.72 7.74
N CYS A 23 -3.96 -6.06 8.13
CA CYS A 23 -5.29 -6.27 7.52
C CYS A 23 -5.26 -5.92 6.02
N LYS A 24 -4.69 -4.77 5.64
CA LYS A 24 -4.54 -4.36 4.23
C LYS A 24 -3.73 -5.40 3.44
N PHE A 25 -2.63 -5.90 4.02
CA PHE A 25 -1.82 -6.94 3.40
C PHE A 25 -2.59 -8.25 3.19
N LEU A 26 -3.40 -8.68 4.15
CA LEU A 26 -4.23 -9.89 4.00
C LEU A 26 -5.24 -9.75 2.86
N PHE A 27 -5.88 -8.59 2.70
CA PHE A 27 -6.72 -8.31 1.54
C PHE A 27 -5.89 -8.31 0.23
N LEU A 28 -4.73 -7.67 0.21
CA LEU A 28 -3.85 -7.68 -0.94
C LEU A 28 -3.42 -9.11 -1.33
N ARG A 29 -3.21 -10.01 -0.35
CA ARG A 29 -2.84 -11.41 -0.61
C ARG A 29 -3.85 -12.17 -1.46
N THR A 30 -5.10 -11.77 -1.47
CA THR A 30 -6.13 -12.40 -2.32
C THR A 30 -5.84 -12.23 -3.82
N THR A 31 -5.09 -11.18 -4.19
CA THR A 31 -4.70 -10.89 -5.58
C THR A 31 -3.52 -11.74 -6.07
N TRP A 32 -2.80 -12.46 -5.19
CA TRP A 32 -1.57 -13.18 -5.55
C TRP A 32 -1.71 -14.12 -6.73
N ARG A 33 -2.84 -14.81 -6.82
CA ARG A 33 -3.14 -15.78 -7.88
C ARG A 33 -4.04 -15.22 -8.97
N SER A 34 -4.29 -13.91 -8.95
CA SER A 34 -5.10 -13.27 -9.99
C SER A 34 -4.39 -13.35 -11.34
N PRO A 35 -5.07 -13.75 -12.43
CA PRO A 35 -4.51 -13.72 -13.78
C PRO A 35 -4.24 -12.29 -14.27
N ALA A 36 -4.89 -11.29 -13.66
CA ALA A 36 -4.67 -9.88 -13.96
C ALA A 36 -3.45 -9.28 -13.20
N PHE A 37 -2.77 -10.08 -12.36
CA PHE A 37 -1.51 -9.70 -11.74
C PHE A 37 -0.35 -10.22 -12.58
N ASP A 38 -0.12 -9.59 -13.72
CA ASP A 38 0.90 -10.02 -14.68
C ASP A 38 2.11 -9.08 -14.77
N PHE A 39 2.00 -7.86 -14.22
CA PHE A 39 3.10 -6.90 -14.11
C PHE A 39 3.41 -6.51 -12.66
N GLN A 40 4.67 -6.14 -12.42
CA GLN A 40 5.13 -5.73 -11.07
C GLN A 40 4.38 -4.49 -10.57
N PHE A 41 4.02 -3.57 -11.46
CA PHE A 41 3.31 -2.34 -11.10
C PHE A 41 1.86 -2.59 -10.67
N ASP A 42 1.23 -3.68 -11.12
CA ASP A 42 -0.13 -4.07 -10.69
C ASP A 42 -0.22 -4.22 -9.17
N ALA A 43 0.86 -4.69 -8.54
CA ALA A 43 0.94 -4.79 -7.09
C ALA A 43 0.73 -3.45 -6.38
N ILE A 44 1.31 -2.37 -6.94
CA ILE A 44 1.13 -1.01 -6.41
C ILE A 44 -0.31 -0.56 -6.60
N VAL A 45 -0.89 -0.80 -7.77
CA VAL A 45 -2.30 -0.46 -8.06
C VAL A 45 -3.23 -1.15 -7.08
N TYR A 46 -3.10 -2.47 -6.91
CA TYR A 46 -3.95 -3.23 -5.99
C TYR A 46 -3.76 -2.80 -4.53
N ALA A 47 -2.53 -2.59 -4.09
CA ALA A 47 -2.26 -2.18 -2.72
C ALA A 47 -2.81 -0.78 -2.41
N VAL A 48 -2.69 0.17 -3.36
CA VAL A 48 -3.26 1.51 -3.23
C VAL A 48 -4.79 1.45 -3.18
N MET A 49 -5.44 0.63 -4.02
CA MET A 49 -6.90 0.46 -3.99
C MET A 49 -7.38 -0.10 -2.65
N VAL A 50 -6.69 -1.11 -2.10
CA VAL A 50 -7.00 -1.65 -0.77
C VAL A 50 -6.81 -0.58 0.31
N ALA A 51 -5.69 0.16 0.27
CA ALA A 51 -5.37 1.20 1.24
C ALA A 51 -6.38 2.36 1.21
N LEU A 52 -6.80 2.80 0.02
CA LEU A 52 -7.82 3.85 -0.14
C LEU A 52 -9.20 3.38 0.32
N GLY A 53 -9.58 2.12 0.06
CA GLY A 53 -10.83 1.54 0.57
C GLY A 53 -10.86 1.53 2.10
N PHE A 54 -9.73 1.15 2.72
CA PHE A 54 -9.57 1.19 4.18
C PHE A 54 -9.65 2.63 4.72
N ALA A 55 -8.90 3.56 4.12
CA ALA A 55 -8.90 4.97 4.50
C ALA A 55 -10.28 5.63 4.37
N ALA A 56 -11.04 5.28 3.33
CA ALA A 56 -12.40 5.78 3.15
C ALA A 56 -13.32 5.31 4.29
N PHE A 57 -13.29 4.03 4.63
CA PHE A 57 -14.05 3.48 5.75
C PHE A 57 -13.66 4.14 7.09
N GLU A 58 -12.37 4.27 7.34
CA GLU A 58 -11.85 4.92 8.53
C GLU A 58 -12.27 6.40 8.59
N ASN A 59 -12.18 7.13 7.48
CA ASN A 59 -12.58 8.53 7.43
C ASN A 59 -14.08 8.74 7.73
N VAL A 60 -14.95 7.83 7.26
CA VAL A 60 -16.38 7.82 7.63
C VAL A 60 -16.55 7.65 9.15
N LYS A 61 -15.79 6.72 9.77
CA LYS A 61 -15.77 6.52 11.22
C LYS A 61 -15.36 7.79 11.97
N TYR A 62 -14.31 8.49 11.49
CA TYR A 62 -13.85 9.74 12.09
C TYR A 62 -14.86 10.88 11.95
N VAL A 63 -15.51 11.02 10.79
CA VAL A 63 -16.60 12.00 10.60
C VAL A 63 -17.73 11.76 11.59
N TYR A 64 -18.12 10.49 11.78
CA TYR A 64 -19.18 10.13 12.72
C TYR A 64 -18.80 10.44 14.17
N SER A 65 -17.55 10.17 14.57
CA SER A 65 -17.09 10.32 15.95
C SER A 65 -16.67 11.74 16.32
N TYR A 66 -16.09 12.51 15.37
CA TYR A 66 -15.42 13.80 15.63
C TYR A 66 -15.92 14.93 14.74
N GLY A 67 -16.90 14.67 13.86
CA GLY A 67 -17.53 15.68 13.02
C GLY A 67 -16.87 15.88 11.64
N PHE A 68 -17.59 16.60 10.79
CA PHE A 68 -17.24 16.78 9.37
C PHE A 68 -15.89 17.48 9.14
N ALA A 69 -15.53 18.46 9.98
CA ALA A 69 -14.26 19.17 9.89
C ALA A 69 -13.06 18.24 10.02
N THR A 70 -13.12 17.27 10.94
CA THR A 70 -12.09 16.24 11.08
C THR A 70 -11.93 15.40 9.82
N GLY A 71 -13.06 15.02 9.20
CA GLY A 71 -13.04 14.28 7.94
C GLY A 71 -12.38 15.06 6.79
N LEU A 72 -12.59 16.38 6.72
CA LEU A 72 -11.93 17.23 5.70
C LEU A 72 -10.42 17.31 5.89
N VAL A 73 -9.96 17.51 7.14
CA VAL A 73 -8.51 17.51 7.43
C VAL A 73 -7.90 16.15 7.06
N ARG A 74 -8.53 15.06 7.46
CA ARG A 74 -8.07 13.71 7.14
C ARG A 74 -8.08 13.39 5.64
N ALA A 75 -9.01 13.96 4.88
CA ALA A 75 -9.07 13.79 3.44
C ALA A 75 -7.82 14.32 2.71
N VAL A 76 -7.14 15.32 3.27
CA VAL A 76 -5.91 15.89 2.69
C VAL A 76 -4.63 15.45 3.40
N THR A 77 -4.72 14.78 4.55
CA THR A 77 -3.56 14.31 5.32
C THR A 77 -3.51 12.78 5.41
N ALA A 78 -4.47 12.16 6.09
CA ALA A 78 -4.49 10.72 6.33
C ALA A 78 -4.80 9.90 5.07
N VAL A 79 -5.82 10.28 4.29
CA VAL A 79 -6.22 9.50 3.10
C VAL A 79 -5.09 9.41 2.07
N PRO A 80 -4.40 10.50 1.66
CA PRO A 80 -3.21 10.38 0.82
C PRO A 80 -2.05 9.65 1.52
N GLY A 81 -1.91 9.76 2.85
CA GLY A 81 -0.94 8.99 3.64
C GLY A 81 -1.13 7.49 3.46
N HIS A 82 -2.35 6.99 3.64
CA HIS A 82 -2.68 5.58 3.40
C HIS A 82 -2.40 5.14 1.96
N ALA A 83 -2.69 6.00 0.97
CA ALA A 83 -2.34 5.69 -0.42
C ALA A 83 -0.84 5.45 -0.59
N ILE A 84 0.01 6.26 0.07
CA ILE A 84 1.46 6.11 -0.01
C ILE A 84 1.95 4.89 0.77
N PHE A 85 1.37 4.55 1.93
CA PHE A 85 1.65 3.28 2.61
C PHE A 85 1.33 2.10 1.67
N GLY A 86 0.20 2.18 0.95
CA GLY A 86 -0.16 1.24 -0.11
C GLY A 86 0.86 1.18 -1.24
N VAL A 87 1.42 2.31 -1.68
CA VAL A 87 2.49 2.34 -2.69
C VAL A 87 3.71 1.53 -2.24
N PHE A 88 4.17 1.72 -1.00
CA PHE A 88 5.33 0.97 -0.49
C PHE A 88 4.99 -0.50 -0.21
N MET A 89 3.80 -0.81 0.28
CA MET A 89 3.30 -2.18 0.39
C MET A 89 3.34 -2.89 -0.97
N GLY A 90 2.72 -2.29 -1.97
CA GLY A 90 2.66 -2.83 -3.34
C GLY A 90 4.03 -2.91 -4.00
N TYR A 91 4.93 -1.95 -3.75
CA TYR A 91 6.29 -1.99 -4.26
C TYR A 91 7.02 -3.27 -3.82
N PHE A 92 7.05 -3.57 -2.53
CA PHE A 92 7.70 -4.78 -2.03
C PHE A 92 6.93 -6.04 -2.41
N TYR A 93 5.60 -5.99 -2.43
CA TYR A 93 4.76 -7.11 -2.87
C TYR A 93 5.01 -7.47 -4.35
N GLY A 94 5.21 -6.47 -5.23
CA GLY A 94 5.59 -6.67 -6.62
C GLY A 94 6.98 -7.32 -6.77
N TYR A 95 7.95 -6.92 -5.93
CA TYR A 95 9.25 -7.59 -5.90
C TYR A 95 9.18 -9.02 -5.37
N ALA A 96 8.31 -9.28 -4.39
CA ALA A 96 8.05 -10.64 -3.93
C ALA A 96 7.52 -11.51 -5.07
N LYS A 97 6.56 -10.99 -5.84
CA LYS A 97 5.99 -11.68 -7.01
C LYS A 97 7.03 -11.93 -8.09
N LEU A 98 7.89 -10.94 -8.37
CA LEU A 98 9.00 -11.09 -9.32
C LEU A 98 10.01 -12.15 -8.85
N SER A 99 10.32 -12.20 -7.57
CA SER A 99 11.22 -13.22 -6.99
C SER A 99 10.62 -14.61 -7.07
N ASP A 100 9.33 -14.76 -6.80
CA ASP A 100 8.56 -16.00 -6.98
C ASP A 100 8.59 -16.46 -8.45
N TYR A 101 8.34 -15.53 -9.38
CA TYR A 101 8.44 -15.80 -10.82
C TYR A 101 9.80 -16.37 -11.25
N TRP A 102 10.88 -15.92 -10.61
CA TRP A 102 12.25 -16.37 -10.90
C TRP A 102 12.69 -17.56 -10.02
N GLY A 103 11.82 -18.10 -9.16
CA GLY A 103 12.12 -19.23 -8.28
C GLY A 103 13.04 -18.89 -7.10
N ARG A 104 13.15 -17.60 -6.72
CA ARG A 104 13.98 -17.13 -5.60
C ARG A 104 13.13 -17.02 -4.32
N GLU A 105 12.92 -18.17 -3.66
CA GLU A 105 12.00 -18.25 -2.52
C GLU A 105 12.39 -17.38 -1.32
N ASP A 106 13.67 -17.31 -0.97
CA ASP A 106 14.15 -16.53 0.18
C ASP A 106 13.94 -15.03 -0.05
N ASP A 107 14.26 -14.55 -1.25
CA ASP A 107 13.97 -13.16 -1.64
C ASP A 107 12.46 -12.87 -1.62
N CYS A 108 11.66 -13.81 -2.10
CA CYS A 108 10.19 -13.68 -2.07
C CYS A 108 9.70 -13.51 -0.63
N ARG A 109 10.13 -14.35 0.30
CA ARG A 109 9.76 -14.26 1.73
C ARG A 109 10.22 -12.94 2.35
N ALA A 110 11.45 -12.50 2.06
CA ALA A 110 11.99 -11.23 2.54
C ALA A 110 11.16 -10.04 2.04
N TYR A 111 10.83 -10.01 0.76
CA TYR A 111 9.99 -8.94 0.20
C TYR A 111 8.55 -8.97 0.71
N LEU A 112 7.97 -10.15 0.97
CA LEU A 112 6.66 -10.25 1.63
C LEU A 112 6.70 -9.67 3.05
N ALA A 113 7.74 -9.93 3.82
CA ALA A 113 7.92 -9.31 5.14
C ALA A 113 8.05 -7.78 5.03
N LEU A 114 8.89 -7.28 4.10
CA LEU A 114 9.07 -5.85 3.88
C LEU A 114 7.78 -5.15 3.42
N SER A 115 6.90 -5.86 2.69
CA SER A 115 5.60 -5.33 2.26
C SER A 115 4.64 -5.05 3.42
N VAL A 116 4.91 -5.60 4.61
CA VAL A 116 4.18 -5.28 5.86
C VAL A 116 4.98 -4.34 6.74
N VAL A 117 6.24 -4.68 7.01
CA VAL A 117 7.07 -3.96 8.00
C VAL A 117 7.27 -2.50 7.61
N VAL A 118 7.56 -2.21 6.33
CA VAL A 118 7.81 -0.83 5.89
C VAL A 118 6.56 0.05 6.02
N PRO A 119 5.37 -0.33 5.53
CA PRO A 119 4.14 0.44 5.77
C PRO A 119 3.80 0.59 7.25
N VAL A 120 3.98 -0.46 8.08
CA VAL A 120 3.76 -0.37 9.53
C VAL A 120 4.63 0.71 10.16
N LEU A 121 5.92 0.76 9.81
CA LEU A 121 6.82 1.80 10.32
C LEU A 121 6.42 3.20 9.82
N MET A 122 6.04 3.33 8.56
CA MET A 122 5.62 4.61 7.99
C MET A 122 4.30 5.09 8.63
N HIS A 123 3.32 4.21 8.77
CA HIS A 123 2.05 4.52 9.40
C HIS A 123 2.24 4.86 10.89
N GLY A 124 2.98 4.03 11.63
CA GLY A 124 3.29 4.28 13.04
C GLY A 124 4.01 5.61 13.26
N CYS A 125 4.95 5.99 12.39
CA CYS A 125 5.57 7.31 12.44
C CYS A 125 4.56 8.44 12.21
N TYR A 126 3.66 8.29 11.25
CA TYR A 126 2.60 9.26 10.97
C TYR A 126 1.73 9.48 12.20
N ASP A 127 1.16 8.40 12.76
CA ASP A 127 0.27 8.48 13.92
C ASP A 127 0.99 8.95 15.18
N PHE A 128 2.21 8.47 15.42
CA PHE A 128 3.00 8.92 16.57
C PHE A 128 3.22 10.44 16.55
N LEU A 129 3.60 11.00 15.40
CA LEU A 129 3.80 12.44 15.26
C LEU A 129 2.47 13.20 15.36
N ALA A 130 1.37 12.62 14.83
CA ALA A 130 0.04 13.19 14.95
C ALA A 130 -0.43 13.25 16.42
N PHE A 131 -0.18 12.22 17.22
CA PHE A 131 -0.53 12.22 18.64
C PHE A 131 0.41 13.11 19.47
N ALA A 132 1.71 13.08 19.17
CA ALA A 132 2.71 13.83 19.92
C ALA A 132 2.53 15.36 19.79
N GLN A 133 2.06 15.87 18.64
CA GLN A 133 1.81 17.30 18.44
C GLN A 133 0.70 17.85 19.33
N GLU A 134 -0.26 17.02 19.78
CA GLU A 134 -1.30 17.45 20.72
C GLU A 134 -0.74 17.76 22.11
N SER A 135 0.35 17.09 22.49
CA SER A 135 1.01 17.27 23.79
C SER A 135 2.15 18.29 23.75
N ASP A 136 2.81 18.46 22.61
CA ASP A 136 3.96 19.36 22.44
C ASP A 136 4.00 19.90 21.01
N GLY A 137 3.73 21.19 20.86
CA GLY A 137 3.70 21.89 19.58
C GLY A 137 4.99 21.81 18.74
N ARG A 138 6.13 21.39 19.33
CA ARG A 138 7.39 21.14 18.58
C ARG A 138 7.22 20.00 17.58
N PHE A 139 6.36 19.03 17.86
CA PHE A 139 6.07 17.93 16.95
C PHE A 139 5.24 18.34 15.74
N THR A 140 4.56 19.49 15.78
CA THR A 140 3.78 19.99 14.64
C THR A 140 4.66 20.21 13.40
N LEU A 141 5.83 20.84 13.58
CA LEU A 141 6.78 21.02 12.46
C LEU A 141 7.30 19.68 11.93
N LEU A 142 7.62 18.75 12.85
CA LEU A 142 8.08 17.41 12.47
C LEU A 142 7.01 16.61 11.72
N PHE A 143 5.74 16.72 12.13
CA PHE A 143 4.62 16.08 11.48
C PHE A 143 4.47 16.57 10.03
N TYR A 144 4.44 17.88 9.80
CA TYR A 144 4.31 18.42 8.45
C TYR A 144 5.55 18.15 7.57
N ALA A 145 6.75 18.21 8.15
CA ALA A 145 7.98 17.83 7.44
C ALA A 145 7.95 16.36 7.02
N TYR A 146 7.50 15.46 7.91
CA TYR A 146 7.30 14.05 7.62
C TYR A 146 6.25 13.85 6.51
N LEU A 147 5.11 14.55 6.59
CA LEU A 147 4.03 14.46 5.60
C LEU A 147 4.51 14.87 4.21
N ILE A 148 5.24 15.98 4.10
CA ILE A 148 5.83 16.44 2.83
C ILE A 148 6.82 15.40 2.29
N ALA A 149 7.73 14.90 3.12
CA ALA A 149 8.69 13.87 2.74
C ALA A 149 7.98 12.60 2.25
N LEU A 150 6.96 12.15 2.98
CA LEU A 150 6.14 11.00 2.64
C LEU A 150 5.53 11.15 1.23
N TYR A 151 4.94 12.30 0.92
CA TYR A 151 4.32 12.56 -0.38
C TYR A 151 5.34 12.61 -1.51
N VAL A 152 6.47 13.30 -1.29
CA VAL A 152 7.54 13.38 -2.30
C VAL A 152 8.10 11.99 -2.60
N PHE A 153 8.45 11.22 -1.57
CA PHE A 153 8.98 9.86 -1.77
C PHE A 153 7.96 8.91 -2.39
N GLY A 154 6.68 9.01 -2.03
CA GLY A 154 5.61 8.22 -2.63
C GLY A 154 5.46 8.49 -4.13
N ILE A 155 5.36 9.75 -4.53
CA ILE A 155 5.25 10.16 -5.95
C ILE A 155 6.48 9.71 -6.74
N LEU A 156 7.69 9.92 -6.20
CA LEU A 156 8.93 9.47 -6.84
C LEU A 156 8.97 7.95 -7.00
N ARG A 157 8.45 7.20 -6.01
CA ARG A 157 8.40 5.74 -6.06
C ARG A 157 7.45 5.26 -7.16
N VAL A 158 6.23 5.80 -7.23
CA VAL A 158 5.26 5.48 -8.29
C VAL A 158 5.87 5.72 -9.68
N ASN A 159 6.44 6.92 -9.91
CA ASN A 159 7.02 7.27 -11.21
C ASN A 159 8.18 6.34 -11.61
N ARG A 160 9.04 5.97 -10.65
CA ARG A 160 10.15 5.04 -10.92
C ARG A 160 9.65 3.62 -11.19
N SER A 161 8.66 3.16 -10.42
CA SER A 161 8.11 1.82 -10.58
C SER A 161 7.36 1.66 -11.90
N ALA A 162 6.58 2.68 -12.32
CA ALA A 162 5.89 2.67 -13.61
C ALA A 162 6.84 2.63 -14.81
N ARG A 163 8.02 3.29 -14.70
CA ARG A 163 9.03 3.28 -15.77
C ARG A 163 9.86 2.00 -15.82
N ALA A 164 9.97 1.29 -14.71
CA ALA A 164 10.79 0.08 -14.57
C ALA A 164 9.92 -1.19 -14.46
N ASP A 165 8.70 -1.12 -14.98
CA ASP A 165 7.72 -2.20 -14.85
C ASP A 165 8.21 -3.49 -15.53
N ARG A 166 7.94 -4.65 -14.89
CA ARG A 166 8.40 -5.96 -15.33
C ARG A 166 7.28 -6.97 -15.23
N ARG A 167 7.27 -7.89 -16.20
CA ARG A 167 6.33 -9.00 -16.16
C ARG A 167 6.66 -9.97 -15.01
N VAL A 168 5.63 -10.39 -14.29
CA VAL A 168 5.73 -11.25 -13.09
C VAL A 168 4.84 -12.50 -13.18
N SER A 169 4.26 -12.78 -14.35
CA SER A 169 3.47 -13.97 -14.63
C SER A 169 3.91 -14.65 -15.91
N ARG A 170 3.92 -15.99 -15.91
CA ARG A 170 4.15 -16.82 -17.11
C ARG A 170 2.87 -16.99 -17.91
N GLU A 171 1.73 -16.87 -17.26
CA GLU A 171 0.41 -17.00 -17.86
C GLU A 171 -0.18 -15.60 -18.09
N THR A 172 -0.64 -15.34 -19.29
CA THR A 172 -1.37 -14.12 -19.61
C THR A 172 -2.84 -14.26 -19.21
N VAL A 173 -3.55 -13.14 -19.07
CA VAL A 173 -5.01 -13.14 -18.90
C VAL A 173 -5.69 -13.91 -20.05
N PHE A 174 -5.14 -13.80 -21.27
CA PHE A 174 -5.62 -14.52 -22.44
C PHE A 174 -5.49 -16.05 -22.27
N ASP A 175 -4.33 -16.54 -21.82
CA ASP A 175 -4.09 -17.97 -21.59
C ASP A 175 -4.99 -18.53 -20.48
N TYR A 176 -5.23 -17.73 -19.44
CA TYR A 176 -6.15 -18.08 -18.37
C TYR A 176 -7.57 -18.29 -18.88
N PHE A 177 -8.14 -17.35 -19.66
CA PHE A 177 -9.48 -17.49 -20.22
C PHE A 177 -9.56 -18.65 -21.22
N ARG A 178 -8.52 -18.87 -22.03
CA ARG A 178 -8.44 -20.00 -22.96
C ARG A 178 -8.47 -21.34 -22.21
N ARG A 179 -7.70 -21.47 -21.13
CA ARG A 179 -7.68 -22.68 -20.30
C ARG A 179 -9.02 -22.97 -19.64
N MET A 180 -9.72 -21.94 -19.20
CA MET A 180 -11.04 -22.06 -18.57
C MET A 180 -12.17 -22.24 -19.57
N GLN A 181 -11.89 -22.29 -20.88
CA GLN A 181 -12.87 -22.36 -21.94
C GLN A 181 -13.91 -21.24 -21.96
N TYR A 182 -13.59 -20.11 -21.32
CA TYR A 182 -14.39 -18.89 -21.37
C TYR A 182 -14.08 -18.10 -22.64
N PRO A 183 -15.08 -17.40 -23.24
CA PRO A 183 -14.81 -16.47 -24.33
C PRO A 183 -13.90 -15.35 -23.81
N VAL A 184 -12.79 -15.09 -24.51
CA VAL A 184 -11.87 -14.01 -24.16
C VAL A 184 -12.61 -12.67 -24.25
N PRO A 185 -12.67 -11.88 -23.17
CA PRO A 185 -13.32 -10.58 -23.19
C PRO A 185 -12.72 -9.66 -24.27
N PRO A 186 -13.51 -8.80 -24.92
CA PRO A 186 -13.07 -7.97 -26.06
C PRO A 186 -11.82 -7.13 -25.75
N GLN A 187 -11.70 -6.59 -24.53
CA GLN A 187 -10.56 -5.77 -24.09
C GLN A 187 -9.22 -6.52 -24.06
N TYR A 188 -9.22 -7.85 -24.14
CA TYR A 188 -8.02 -8.69 -24.16
C TYR A 188 -7.73 -9.35 -25.51
N ARG A 189 -8.65 -9.23 -26.50
CA ARG A 189 -8.52 -9.89 -27.82
C ARG A 189 -7.43 -9.31 -28.69
N ASP A 190 -7.15 -8.01 -28.55
CA ASP A 190 -6.24 -7.25 -29.40
C ASP A 190 -4.85 -7.03 -28.77
N ARG A 191 -4.57 -7.65 -27.62
CA ARG A 191 -3.22 -7.67 -27.08
C ARG A 191 -2.39 -8.69 -27.84
N ASN A 192 -1.77 -8.23 -28.93
CA ASN A 192 -0.73 -9.00 -29.60
C ASN A 192 0.43 -9.18 -28.63
N ASP A 193 0.82 -10.44 -28.38
CA ASP A 193 1.97 -10.82 -27.55
C ASP A 193 3.29 -10.23 -28.10
N ASP A 194 3.30 -9.65 -29.30
CA ASP A 194 4.46 -9.06 -29.96
C ASP A 194 4.83 -7.65 -29.48
N PHE A 195 3.97 -7.00 -28.69
CA PHE A 195 4.25 -5.65 -28.16
C PHE A 195 5.35 -5.64 -27.07
N TRP A 196 5.73 -6.81 -26.53
CA TRP A 196 6.61 -6.96 -25.38
C TRP A 196 7.87 -7.81 -25.64
N ARG A 197 8.24 -8.04 -26.90
CA ARG A 197 9.51 -8.66 -27.29
C ARG A 197 10.67 -7.69 -27.26
#